data_56ffb359acc5e5b8bc1b55b09d6e543c
#
_entry.id   56ffb359acc5e5b8bc1b55b09d6e543c
#
_cell.length_a   1.000
_cell.length_b   1.000
_cell.length_c   1.000
_cell.angle_alpha   90.00
_cell.angle_beta   90.00
_cell.angle_gamma   90.00
#
_symmetry.space_group_name_H-M   'P 1'
#
loop_
_entity.id
_entity.type
_entity.pdbx_description
1 polymer ?
#
loop_
_entity_poly.entity_id
_entity_poly.type
_entity_poly.pdbx_seq_one_letter_code
_entity_poly.pdbx_strand_id
1 'polypeptide(L)'
;MHCSIRLIDEVEQEIWDQYILETSGNPTQLVSYSKLMHGNGFPIFVSIEADGKVIFQWLLTIRGQRNFCFLQAFSEPTNEDSGCIELAIKTIRAQYHPFKFVFYDLAFSRFSNRTLLEQQGFSEIHEYQANVVDLRQSEEDIFKGIHSKHRNSIRRAEREGVQFFEGKDSADVERYYHLSQATYQRTQGKNVEKNVFLEAYQALHDSGNIRFFFAQHDSEIQSAATIVMSPKRAVYWKGATKSKEITGASNFLHWEIMKLLKKEGLDFYDLSGNISSYEQGDKVEGIVRFKHRFGGVISKYYGGECVFCLWKNILFDLYKKIL
;
A
#
# COMPACT_ATOMS: atom_id res chain seq x y z
N MET A 1 -13.38 15.16 23.84
CA MET A 1 -12.52 14.20 23.11
C MET A 1 -11.27 13.88 23.94
N HIS A 2 -10.92 12.62 24.07
CA HIS A 2 -9.73 12.15 24.77
C HIS A 2 -8.84 11.40 23.77
N CYS A 3 -7.55 11.77 23.69
CA CYS A 3 -6.58 11.10 22.82
C CYS A 3 -5.67 10.22 23.66
N SER A 4 -5.58 8.94 23.34
CA SER A 4 -4.67 7.97 23.94
C SER A 4 -3.66 7.47 22.91
N ILE A 5 -2.44 7.21 23.37
CA ILE A 5 -1.37 6.59 22.57
C ILE A 5 -0.94 5.33 23.31
N ARG A 6 -0.98 4.21 22.63
CA ARG A 6 -0.61 2.89 23.16
C ARG A 6 0.57 2.31 22.38
N LEU A 7 1.38 1.51 23.04
CA LEU A 7 2.40 0.67 22.39
C LEU A 7 1.78 -0.68 22.01
N ILE A 8 2.50 -1.46 21.22
CA ILE A 8 1.98 -2.71 20.67
C ILE A 8 1.53 -3.71 21.74
N ASP A 9 2.23 -3.77 22.88
CA ASP A 9 1.90 -4.66 23.99
C ASP A 9 0.70 -4.18 24.83
N GLU A 10 0.22 -2.97 24.59
CA GLU A 10 -0.90 -2.33 25.29
C GLU A 10 -2.18 -2.33 24.46
N VAL A 11 -2.09 -2.77 23.19
CA VAL A 11 -3.21 -2.78 22.25
C VAL A 11 -3.92 -4.13 22.26
N GLU A 12 -5.22 -4.11 22.49
CA GLU A 12 -6.08 -5.26 22.25
C GLU A 12 -6.30 -5.41 20.76
N GLN A 13 -5.52 -6.31 20.15
CA GLN A 13 -5.46 -6.49 18.69
C GLN A 13 -6.83 -6.66 18.05
N GLU A 14 -7.69 -7.54 18.60
CA GLU A 14 -9.01 -7.82 18.04
C GLU A 14 -9.89 -6.57 17.98
N ILE A 15 -9.90 -5.77 19.08
CA ILE A 15 -10.69 -4.54 19.15
C ILE A 15 -10.15 -3.49 18.18
N TRP A 16 -8.82 -3.33 18.11
CA TRP A 16 -8.19 -2.40 17.18
C TRP A 16 -8.48 -2.77 15.74
N ASP A 17 -8.20 -4.02 15.36
CA ASP A 17 -8.33 -4.51 13.99
C ASP A 17 -9.79 -4.47 13.52
N GLN A 18 -10.74 -4.84 14.40
CA GLN A 18 -12.17 -4.75 14.09
C GLN A 18 -12.58 -3.32 13.71
N TYR A 19 -12.20 -2.33 14.52
CA TYR A 19 -12.55 -0.93 14.23
C TYR A 19 -11.94 -0.44 12.90
N ILE A 20 -10.68 -0.81 12.62
CA ILE A 20 -10.03 -0.49 11.34
C ILE A 20 -10.81 -1.09 10.18
N LEU A 21 -11.18 -2.36 10.24
CA LEU A 21 -11.88 -3.05 9.15
C LEU A 21 -13.31 -2.53 8.93
N GLU A 22 -13.99 -2.12 10.00
CA GLU A 22 -15.34 -1.56 9.94
C GLU A 22 -15.36 -0.11 9.41
N THR A 23 -14.30 0.64 9.60
CA THR A 23 -14.24 2.08 9.27
C THR A 23 -13.46 2.38 8.00
N SER A 24 -12.13 2.33 8.05
CA SER A 24 -11.27 2.65 6.90
C SER A 24 -11.07 1.46 5.97
N GLY A 25 -11.11 0.25 6.53
CA GLY A 25 -10.78 -0.98 5.81
C GLY A 25 -9.33 -1.04 5.31
N ASN A 26 -8.44 -0.14 5.76
CA ASN A 26 -7.06 -0.13 5.30
C ASN A 26 -6.22 -1.15 6.09
N PRO A 27 -5.78 -2.27 5.47
CA PRO A 27 -5.09 -3.34 6.16
C PRO A 27 -3.72 -2.92 6.73
N THR A 28 -3.16 -1.79 6.25
CA THR A 28 -1.88 -1.29 6.76
C THR A 28 -1.99 -0.63 8.13
N GLN A 29 -3.21 -0.45 8.62
CA GLN A 29 -3.52 0.01 9.98
C GLN A 29 -3.71 -1.14 10.98
N LEU A 30 -3.67 -2.40 10.54
CA LEU A 30 -3.82 -3.58 11.41
C LEU A 30 -2.57 -3.79 12.28
N VAL A 31 -2.76 -4.34 13.48
CA VAL A 31 -1.66 -4.65 14.42
C VAL A 31 -0.66 -5.60 13.79
N SER A 32 -1.12 -6.62 13.07
CA SER A 32 -0.26 -7.57 12.37
C SER A 32 0.63 -6.89 11.32
N TYR A 33 0.09 -5.91 10.59
CA TYR A 33 0.84 -5.18 9.57
C TYR A 33 1.90 -4.26 10.21
N SER A 34 1.66 -3.79 11.43
CA SER A 34 2.61 -2.94 12.14
C SER A 34 3.99 -3.60 12.28
N LYS A 35 4.02 -4.92 12.46
CA LYS A 35 5.25 -5.70 12.61
C LYS A 35 6.16 -5.67 11.38
N LEU A 36 5.59 -5.39 10.20
CA LEU A 36 6.32 -5.40 8.93
C LEU A 36 6.92 -4.05 8.54
N MET A 37 6.26 -2.97 8.92
CA MET A 37 6.55 -1.63 8.39
C MET A 37 7.52 -0.83 9.25
N HIS A 38 7.85 -1.34 10.46
CA HIS A 38 8.56 -0.51 11.42
C HIS A 38 10.08 -0.52 11.26
N GLY A 39 10.71 -1.56 10.73
CA GLY A 39 12.17 -1.64 10.63
C GLY A 39 12.84 -1.26 11.96
N ASN A 40 13.67 -0.20 11.95
CA ASN A 40 14.33 0.33 13.15
C ASN A 40 13.47 1.33 13.96
N GLY A 41 12.15 1.35 13.74
CA GLY A 41 11.21 2.18 14.50
C GLY A 41 10.29 1.34 15.38
N PHE A 42 9.44 1.99 16.15
CA PHE A 42 8.39 1.31 16.91
C PHE A 42 7.00 1.88 16.59
N PRO A 43 5.97 1.02 16.53
CA PRO A 43 4.60 1.44 16.25
C PRO A 43 4.01 2.17 17.45
N ILE A 44 3.19 3.17 17.17
CA ILE A 44 2.29 3.79 18.13
C ILE A 44 0.87 3.74 17.60
N PHE A 45 -0.06 3.39 18.46
CA PHE A 45 -1.48 3.22 18.18
C PHE A 45 -2.24 4.38 18.82
N VAL A 46 -2.68 5.31 17.97
CA VAL A 46 -3.39 6.51 18.39
C VAL A 46 -4.89 6.29 18.32
N SER A 47 -5.61 6.46 19.41
CA SER A 47 -7.07 6.42 19.46
C SER A 47 -7.61 7.71 20.03
N ILE A 48 -8.72 8.20 19.46
CA ILE A 48 -9.49 9.30 20.04
C ILE A 48 -10.89 8.80 20.36
N GLU A 49 -11.32 9.09 21.56
CA GLU A 49 -12.64 8.77 22.07
C GLU A 49 -13.46 10.03 22.35
N ALA A 50 -14.73 9.97 22.03
CA ALA A 50 -15.73 10.94 22.40
C ALA A 50 -16.97 10.21 22.94
N ASP A 51 -17.50 10.65 24.07
CA ASP A 51 -18.69 10.08 24.72
C ASP A 51 -18.59 8.55 24.94
N GLY A 52 -17.37 8.08 25.29
CA GLY A 52 -17.10 6.67 25.55
C GLY A 52 -17.02 5.79 24.31
N LYS A 53 -16.92 6.37 23.12
CA LYS A 53 -16.81 5.65 21.84
C LYS A 53 -15.55 6.06 21.10
N VAL A 54 -14.86 5.10 20.53
CA VAL A 54 -13.74 5.35 19.59
C VAL A 54 -14.31 6.01 18.33
N ILE A 55 -13.76 7.17 17.97
CA ILE A 55 -14.16 7.94 16.78
C ILE A 55 -13.03 8.07 15.77
N PHE A 56 -11.80 7.73 16.15
CA PHE A 56 -10.62 7.87 15.31
C PHE A 56 -9.53 6.91 15.76
N GLN A 57 -8.86 6.27 14.81
CA GLN A 57 -7.65 5.51 15.04
C GLN A 57 -6.60 5.80 13.94
N TRP A 58 -5.33 5.79 14.34
CA TRP A 58 -4.20 5.95 13.44
C TRP A 58 -2.99 5.17 13.92
N LEU A 59 -2.51 4.24 13.12
CA LEU A 59 -1.25 3.55 13.34
C LEU A 59 -0.11 4.36 12.72
N LEU A 60 0.84 4.73 13.54
CA LEU A 60 2.00 5.54 13.18
C LEU A 60 3.29 4.86 13.66
N THR A 61 4.42 5.36 13.20
CA THR A 61 5.74 4.85 13.60
C THR A 61 6.60 5.99 14.13
N ILE A 62 7.23 5.80 15.27
CA ILE A 62 8.32 6.65 15.73
C ILE A 62 9.63 6.05 15.24
N ARG A 63 10.41 6.83 14.51
CA ARG A 63 11.74 6.45 14.02
C ARG A 63 12.84 7.27 14.67
N GLY A 64 13.93 6.59 15.05
CA GLY A 64 15.05 7.22 15.73
C GLY A 64 15.04 7.01 17.24
N GLN A 65 15.82 7.81 17.96
CA GLN A 65 16.00 7.69 19.41
C GLN A 65 15.34 8.85 20.16
N ARG A 66 15.17 8.70 21.48
CA ARG A 66 14.38 9.54 22.39
C ARG A 66 14.40 11.06 22.11
N ASN A 67 15.54 11.65 21.84
CA ASN A 67 15.65 13.10 21.59
C ASN A 67 15.90 13.47 20.13
N PHE A 68 16.00 12.47 19.25
CA PHE A 68 16.24 12.64 17.84
C PHE A 68 15.40 11.62 17.05
N CYS A 69 14.09 11.85 17.06
CA CYS A 69 13.12 10.98 16.40
C CYS A 69 12.20 11.78 15.49
N PHE A 70 11.63 11.10 14.51
CA PHE A 70 10.59 11.64 13.65
C PHE A 70 9.38 10.70 13.60
N LEU A 71 8.22 11.27 13.32
CA LEU A 71 6.97 10.55 13.15
C LEU A 71 6.81 10.17 11.68
N GLN A 72 6.31 8.96 11.44
CA GLN A 72 6.02 8.46 10.10
C GLN A 72 4.63 7.84 10.03
N ALA A 73 3.83 8.23 9.03
CA ALA A 73 2.61 7.55 8.65
C ALA A 73 2.81 6.80 7.34
N PHE A 74 2.27 5.59 7.25
CA PHE A 74 2.28 4.76 6.05
C PHE A 74 0.91 4.70 5.36
N SER A 75 -0.12 5.15 6.03
CA SER A 75 -1.48 5.24 5.51
C SER A 75 -2.29 6.30 6.25
N GLU A 76 -3.42 6.64 5.69
CA GLU A 76 -4.38 7.57 6.28
C GLU A 76 -4.97 7.03 7.60
N PRO A 77 -5.44 7.93 8.49
CA PRO A 77 -6.23 7.54 9.65
C PRO A 77 -7.60 7.00 9.22
N THR A 78 -8.37 6.49 10.16
CA THR A 78 -9.71 5.94 9.91
C THR A 78 -10.71 6.98 9.37
N ASN A 79 -10.45 8.25 9.61
CA ASN A 79 -11.16 9.38 8.97
C ASN A 79 -10.26 10.61 8.86
N GLU A 80 -10.64 11.57 8.02
CA GLU A 80 -9.90 12.81 7.76
C GLU A 80 -10.50 14.01 8.54
N ASP A 81 -10.99 13.79 9.77
CA ASP A 81 -11.44 14.87 10.65
C ASP A 81 -10.27 15.73 11.12
N SER A 82 -10.34 17.05 10.85
CA SER A 82 -9.22 17.96 11.13
C SER A 82 -8.94 18.10 12.63
N GLY A 83 -9.97 18.11 13.46
CA GLY A 83 -9.84 18.22 14.91
C GLY A 83 -9.20 16.97 15.52
N CYS A 84 -9.55 15.78 15.01
CA CYS A 84 -8.94 14.52 15.43
C CYS A 84 -7.47 14.45 15.01
N ILE A 85 -7.14 14.82 13.78
CA ILE A 85 -5.75 14.82 13.29
C ILE A 85 -4.89 15.83 14.07
N GLU A 86 -5.40 17.04 14.29
CA GLU A 86 -4.70 18.06 15.10
C GLU A 86 -4.44 17.57 16.53
N LEU A 87 -5.47 17.01 17.19
CA LEU A 87 -5.35 16.46 18.54
C LEU A 87 -4.35 15.32 18.61
N ALA A 88 -4.37 14.41 17.64
CA ALA A 88 -3.41 13.31 17.54
C ALA A 88 -1.97 13.83 17.41
N ILE A 89 -1.70 14.72 16.45
CA ILE A 89 -0.37 15.31 16.23
C ILE A 89 0.10 16.08 17.47
N LYS A 90 -0.77 16.88 18.11
CA LYS A 90 -0.45 17.63 19.33
C LYS A 90 -0.07 16.70 20.47
N THR A 91 -0.82 15.62 20.69
CA THR A 91 -0.57 14.64 21.76
C THR A 91 0.75 13.90 21.52
N ILE A 92 1.01 13.46 20.29
CA ILE A 92 2.27 12.80 19.91
C ILE A 92 3.47 13.74 20.12
N ARG A 93 3.34 15.00 19.72
CA ARG A 93 4.41 15.99 19.89
C ARG A 93 4.72 16.25 21.37
N ALA A 94 3.72 16.28 22.23
CA ALA A 94 3.90 16.46 23.66
C ALA A 94 4.61 15.25 24.32
N GLN A 95 4.35 14.04 23.84
CA GLN A 95 4.89 12.80 24.42
C GLN A 95 6.27 12.41 23.88
N TYR A 96 6.48 12.52 22.56
CA TYR A 96 7.67 11.99 21.87
C TYR A 96 8.61 13.06 21.34
N HIS A 97 8.18 14.32 21.25
CA HIS A 97 8.97 15.45 20.74
C HIS A 97 9.63 15.19 19.38
N PRO A 98 8.92 14.61 18.39
CA PRO A 98 9.50 14.35 17.08
C PRO A 98 9.95 15.66 16.42
N PHE A 99 11.07 15.64 15.68
CA PHE A 99 11.54 16.84 14.98
C PHE A 99 10.83 17.07 13.64
N LYS A 100 10.20 16.02 13.06
CA LYS A 100 9.33 16.13 11.88
C LYS A 100 8.28 15.02 11.83
N PHE A 101 7.27 15.23 11.02
CA PHE A 101 6.30 14.23 10.62
C PHE A 101 6.41 14.00 9.11
N VAL A 102 6.56 12.76 8.70
CA VAL A 102 6.62 12.32 7.31
C VAL A 102 5.41 11.46 7.03
N PHE A 103 4.54 11.94 6.17
CA PHE A 103 3.43 11.19 5.65
C PHE A 103 3.81 10.67 4.27
N TYR A 104 4.31 9.43 4.23
CA TYR A 104 4.70 8.84 2.97
C TYR A 104 3.48 8.37 2.17
N ASP A 105 3.54 8.60 0.86
CA ASP A 105 2.83 7.74 -0.03
C ASP A 105 3.56 6.41 -0.13
N LEU A 106 2.99 5.44 0.52
CA LEU A 106 3.16 4.08 0.11
C LEU A 106 1.91 3.67 -0.65
N ALA A 107 2.00 2.60 -1.42
CA ALA A 107 0.94 2.06 -2.26
C ALA A 107 -0.46 1.99 -1.62
N PHE A 108 -0.57 2.20 -0.35
CA PHE A 108 -1.77 2.00 0.46
C PHE A 108 -2.45 3.26 0.97
N SER A 109 -1.73 4.40 1.08
CA SER A 109 -2.35 5.64 1.53
C SER A 109 -3.36 6.15 0.50
N ARG A 110 -4.48 6.65 1.00
CA ARG A 110 -5.56 7.27 0.22
C ARG A 110 -5.98 8.60 0.82
N PHE A 111 -5.07 9.26 1.52
CA PHE A 111 -5.34 10.57 2.11
C PHE A 111 -5.66 11.58 1.00
N SER A 112 -6.89 12.05 0.98
CA SER A 112 -7.44 12.81 -0.15
C SER A 112 -7.46 14.32 0.06
N ASN A 113 -7.30 14.78 1.30
CA ASN A 113 -7.49 16.19 1.67
C ASN A 113 -6.15 16.95 1.75
N ARG A 114 -5.70 17.48 0.60
CA ARG A 114 -4.49 18.31 0.53
C ARG A 114 -4.56 19.53 1.47
N THR A 115 -5.69 20.23 1.49
CA THR A 115 -5.88 21.44 2.31
C THR A 115 -5.69 21.13 3.79
N LEU A 116 -6.12 19.95 4.23
CA LEU A 116 -5.94 19.53 5.61
C LEU A 116 -4.46 19.33 5.95
N LEU A 117 -3.66 18.74 5.06
CA LEU A 117 -2.20 18.65 5.26
C LEU A 117 -1.57 20.05 5.36
N GLU A 118 -1.97 20.99 4.50
CA GLU A 118 -1.49 22.39 4.54
C GLU A 118 -1.85 23.05 5.87
N GLN A 119 -3.07 22.88 6.37
CA GLN A 119 -3.53 23.39 7.66
C GLN A 119 -2.73 22.79 8.85
N GLN A 120 -2.28 21.55 8.74
CA GLN A 120 -1.43 20.90 9.74
C GLN A 120 0.06 21.27 9.61
N GLY A 121 0.42 22.18 8.69
CA GLY A 121 1.78 22.69 8.50
C GLY A 121 2.67 21.83 7.62
N PHE A 122 2.10 20.91 6.84
CA PHE A 122 2.86 20.20 5.81
C PHE A 122 3.23 21.16 4.67
N SER A 123 4.50 21.17 4.28
CA SER A 123 5.04 22.07 3.26
C SER A 123 5.44 21.40 1.97
N GLU A 124 6.04 20.22 2.04
CA GLU A 124 6.46 19.44 0.87
C GLU A 124 5.37 18.41 0.52
N ILE A 125 4.24 18.91 -0.04
CA ILE A 125 3.11 18.04 -0.37
C ILE A 125 3.26 17.55 -1.81
N HIS A 126 3.34 16.22 -1.94
CA HIS A 126 3.37 15.53 -3.23
C HIS A 126 1.99 15.00 -3.57
N GLU A 127 1.61 15.15 -4.85
CA GLU A 127 0.43 14.49 -5.41
C GLU A 127 0.81 13.11 -5.96
N TYR A 128 0.00 12.14 -5.62
CA TYR A 128 0.09 10.77 -6.12
C TYR A 128 -1.21 10.38 -6.81
N GLN A 129 -1.14 9.41 -7.70
CA GLN A 129 -2.30 8.94 -8.45
C GLN A 129 -2.39 7.41 -8.36
N ALA A 130 -3.57 6.90 -8.03
CA ALA A 130 -3.87 5.48 -8.11
C ALA A 130 -4.93 5.22 -9.18
N ASN A 131 -4.78 4.14 -9.91
CA ASN A 131 -5.78 3.69 -10.87
C ASN A 131 -6.68 2.65 -10.20
N VAL A 132 -7.95 2.98 -10.00
CA VAL A 132 -8.92 2.17 -9.25
C VAL A 132 -10.02 1.68 -10.18
N VAL A 133 -10.15 0.36 -10.29
CA VAL A 133 -11.22 -0.29 -11.07
C VAL A 133 -12.40 -0.59 -10.14
N ASP A 134 -13.58 -0.13 -10.51
CA ASP A 134 -14.84 -0.44 -9.82
C ASP A 134 -15.34 -1.83 -10.25
N LEU A 135 -15.26 -2.80 -9.33
CA LEU A 135 -15.65 -4.18 -9.54
C LEU A 135 -17.16 -4.43 -9.40
N ARG A 136 -17.94 -3.44 -8.94
CA ARG A 136 -19.42 -3.54 -8.84
C ARG A 136 -20.09 -3.55 -10.21
N GLN A 137 -19.42 -2.99 -11.23
CA GLN A 137 -19.86 -3.05 -12.61
C GLN A 137 -19.95 -4.49 -13.13
N SER A 138 -20.65 -4.74 -14.22
CA SER A 138 -20.64 -6.04 -14.87
C SER A 138 -19.25 -6.43 -15.37
N GLU A 139 -18.94 -7.74 -15.43
CA GLU A 139 -17.65 -8.23 -15.95
C GLU A 139 -17.42 -7.73 -17.39
N GLU A 140 -18.49 -7.69 -18.20
CA GLU A 140 -18.45 -7.17 -19.55
C GLU A 140 -18.07 -5.69 -19.61
N ASP A 141 -18.63 -4.85 -18.72
CA ASP A 141 -18.33 -3.41 -18.70
C ASP A 141 -16.91 -3.15 -18.18
N ILE A 142 -16.45 -3.90 -17.17
CA ILE A 142 -15.07 -3.83 -16.73
C ILE A 142 -14.13 -4.18 -17.89
N PHE A 143 -14.39 -5.29 -18.60
CA PHE A 143 -13.56 -5.70 -19.74
C PHE A 143 -13.58 -4.68 -20.88
N LYS A 144 -14.76 -4.09 -21.20
CA LYS A 144 -14.88 -3.01 -22.18
C LYS A 144 -14.07 -1.77 -21.78
N GLY A 145 -14.02 -1.43 -20.50
CA GLY A 145 -13.22 -0.34 -19.94
C GLY A 145 -11.71 -0.54 -20.09
N ILE A 146 -11.24 -1.78 -20.19
CA ILE A 146 -9.83 -2.08 -20.45
C ILE A 146 -9.44 -1.61 -21.86
N HIS A 147 -8.29 -0.94 -21.98
CA HIS A 147 -7.76 -0.48 -23.26
C HIS A 147 -7.58 -1.64 -24.26
N SER A 148 -7.88 -1.42 -25.55
CA SER A 148 -7.89 -2.45 -26.60
C SER A 148 -6.59 -3.27 -26.69
N LYS A 149 -5.43 -2.64 -26.51
CA LYS A 149 -4.13 -3.34 -26.49
C LYS A 149 -4.05 -4.37 -25.35
N HIS A 150 -4.57 -4.03 -24.15
CA HIS A 150 -4.60 -4.97 -23.02
C HIS A 150 -5.60 -6.09 -23.28
N ARG A 151 -6.82 -5.78 -23.77
CA ARG A 151 -7.79 -6.82 -24.15
C ARG A 151 -7.22 -7.81 -25.18
N ASN A 152 -6.49 -7.32 -26.17
CA ASN A 152 -5.86 -8.18 -27.17
C ASN A 152 -4.75 -9.05 -26.55
N SER A 153 -3.96 -8.49 -25.62
CA SER A 153 -2.93 -9.23 -24.89
C SER A 153 -3.54 -10.32 -23.98
N ILE A 154 -4.64 -10.02 -23.29
CA ILE A 154 -5.39 -11.00 -22.47
C ILE A 154 -5.85 -12.15 -23.35
N ARG A 155 -6.59 -11.88 -24.43
CA ARG A 155 -7.08 -12.91 -25.35
C ARG A 155 -5.97 -13.72 -26.00
N ARG A 156 -4.79 -13.12 -26.20
CA ARG A 156 -3.62 -13.83 -26.69
C ARG A 156 -3.09 -14.81 -25.66
N ALA A 157 -2.90 -14.38 -24.42
CA ALA A 157 -2.44 -15.23 -23.33
C ALA A 157 -3.40 -16.42 -23.09
N GLU A 158 -4.72 -16.18 -23.14
CA GLU A 158 -5.75 -17.22 -23.08
C GLU A 158 -5.58 -18.27 -24.19
N ARG A 159 -5.42 -17.84 -25.43
CA ARG A 159 -5.22 -18.75 -26.57
C ARG A 159 -3.90 -19.52 -26.51
N GLU A 160 -2.88 -18.93 -25.95
CA GLU A 160 -1.57 -19.58 -25.72
C GLU A 160 -1.59 -20.53 -24.49
N GLY A 161 -2.74 -20.65 -23.81
CA GLY A 161 -2.92 -21.61 -22.71
C GLY A 161 -2.30 -21.16 -21.39
N VAL A 162 -2.12 -19.85 -21.17
CA VAL A 162 -1.69 -19.33 -19.86
C VAL A 162 -2.77 -19.63 -18.82
N GLN A 163 -2.35 -20.20 -17.69
CA GLN A 163 -3.21 -20.59 -16.60
C GLN A 163 -3.04 -19.65 -15.40
N PHE A 164 -4.13 -19.40 -14.69
CA PHE A 164 -4.19 -18.61 -13.46
C PHE A 164 -4.32 -19.52 -12.25
N PHE A 165 -3.57 -19.22 -11.17
CA PHE A 165 -3.81 -19.84 -9.88
C PHE A 165 -3.42 -18.89 -8.73
N GLU A 166 -3.99 -19.17 -7.57
CA GLU A 166 -3.65 -18.53 -6.30
C GLU A 166 -2.66 -19.40 -5.53
N GLY A 167 -1.63 -18.75 -4.98
CA GLY A 167 -0.66 -19.39 -4.09
C GLY A 167 -1.28 -19.71 -2.74
N LYS A 168 -0.97 -20.88 -2.20
CA LYS A 168 -1.61 -21.43 -1.00
C LYS A 168 -0.67 -21.60 0.19
N ASP A 169 0.63 -21.61 -0.03
CA ASP A 169 1.60 -21.96 0.98
C ASP A 169 2.92 -21.19 0.87
N SER A 170 3.83 -21.44 1.80
CA SER A 170 5.14 -20.81 1.84
C SER A 170 6.00 -21.11 0.62
N ALA A 171 5.81 -22.25 -0.07
CA ALA A 171 6.52 -22.56 -1.30
C ALA A 171 6.12 -21.60 -2.43
N ASP A 172 4.86 -21.19 -2.48
CA ASP A 172 4.38 -20.19 -3.44
C ASP A 172 4.95 -18.80 -3.13
N VAL A 173 5.12 -18.44 -1.85
CA VAL A 173 5.82 -17.21 -1.47
C VAL A 173 7.27 -17.24 -1.96
N GLU A 174 7.94 -18.37 -1.83
CA GLU A 174 9.32 -18.55 -2.35
C GLU A 174 9.37 -18.44 -3.88
N ARG A 175 8.44 -19.05 -4.60
CA ARG A 175 8.30 -18.93 -6.05
C ARG A 175 8.14 -17.46 -6.47
N TYR A 176 7.25 -16.74 -5.78
CA TYR A 176 7.09 -15.31 -6.00
C TYR A 176 8.40 -14.55 -5.76
N TYR A 177 9.07 -14.83 -4.63
CA TYR A 177 10.31 -14.15 -4.28
C TYR A 177 11.39 -14.35 -5.34
N HIS A 178 11.60 -15.57 -5.83
CA HIS A 178 12.57 -15.87 -6.88
C HIS A 178 12.28 -15.11 -8.18
N LEU A 179 11.01 -15.08 -8.61
CA LEU A 179 10.61 -14.31 -9.79
C LEU A 179 10.80 -12.80 -9.58
N SER A 180 10.47 -12.32 -8.41
CA SER A 180 10.65 -10.94 -7.98
C SER A 180 12.12 -10.54 -8.00
N GLN A 181 13.00 -11.35 -7.45
CA GLN A 181 14.44 -11.11 -7.44
C GLN A 181 14.99 -10.96 -8.88
N ALA A 182 14.63 -11.87 -9.78
CA ALA A 182 15.03 -11.78 -11.19
C ALA A 182 14.47 -10.50 -11.87
N THR A 183 13.25 -10.11 -11.52
CA THR A 183 12.62 -8.88 -12.04
C THR A 183 13.39 -7.64 -11.60
N TYR A 184 13.70 -7.52 -10.31
CA TYR A 184 14.41 -6.35 -9.78
C TYR A 184 15.86 -6.28 -10.23
N GLN A 185 16.57 -7.41 -10.35
CA GLN A 185 17.89 -7.45 -10.95
C GLN A 185 17.89 -6.89 -12.38
N ARG A 186 16.94 -7.33 -13.21
CA ARG A 186 16.78 -6.83 -14.59
C ARG A 186 16.45 -5.35 -14.66
N THR A 187 15.64 -4.86 -13.74
CA THR A 187 15.17 -3.47 -13.72
C THR A 187 16.05 -2.54 -12.89
N GLN A 188 17.15 -3.04 -12.30
CA GLN A 188 18.04 -2.31 -11.40
C GLN A 188 17.31 -1.66 -10.20
N GLY A 189 16.18 -2.27 -9.80
CA GLY A 189 15.42 -1.88 -8.63
C GLY A 189 15.94 -2.54 -7.36
N LYS A 190 15.47 -2.04 -6.21
CA LYS A 190 15.69 -2.69 -4.92
C LYS A 190 14.54 -3.67 -4.67
N ASN A 191 14.86 -4.96 -4.52
CA ASN A 191 13.87 -5.93 -4.05
C ASN A 191 13.69 -5.80 -2.54
N VAL A 192 12.53 -6.19 -2.05
CA VAL A 192 12.31 -6.38 -0.62
C VAL A 192 13.01 -7.67 -0.21
N GLU A 193 13.64 -7.68 0.96
CA GLU A 193 14.30 -8.87 1.49
C GLU A 193 13.31 -10.02 1.68
N LYS A 194 13.79 -11.27 1.49
CA LYS A 194 12.95 -12.46 1.56
C LYS A 194 12.20 -12.57 2.90
N ASN A 195 12.90 -12.26 4.00
CA ASN A 195 12.31 -12.35 5.32
C ASN A 195 11.12 -11.39 5.50
N VAL A 196 11.22 -10.17 4.94
CA VAL A 196 10.12 -9.19 4.98
C VAL A 196 8.89 -9.72 4.22
N PHE A 197 9.10 -10.41 3.08
CA PHE A 197 8.00 -11.08 2.39
C PHE A 197 7.40 -12.23 3.20
N LEU A 198 8.23 -13.06 3.81
CA LEU A 198 7.76 -14.18 4.63
C LEU A 198 7.01 -13.69 5.88
N GLU A 199 7.53 -12.65 6.53
CA GLU A 199 6.88 -12.01 7.68
C GLU A 199 5.53 -11.40 7.29
N ALA A 200 5.45 -10.70 6.14
CA ALA A 200 4.20 -10.18 5.60
C ALA A 200 3.17 -11.30 5.37
N TYR A 201 3.62 -12.38 4.75
CA TYR A 201 2.78 -13.53 4.50
C TYR A 201 2.25 -14.13 5.81
N GLN A 202 3.12 -14.40 6.76
CA GLN A 202 2.73 -14.97 8.05
C GLN A 202 1.77 -14.05 8.83
N ALA A 203 2.02 -12.73 8.82
CA ALA A 203 1.21 -11.78 9.57
C ALA A 203 -0.19 -11.55 8.98
N LEU A 204 -0.35 -11.65 7.66
CA LEU A 204 -1.56 -11.23 6.95
C LEU A 204 -2.28 -12.37 6.22
N HIS A 205 -1.62 -13.52 6.01
CA HIS A 205 -2.19 -14.64 5.27
C HIS A 205 -3.37 -15.28 6.01
N ASP A 206 -3.21 -15.55 7.30
CA ASP A 206 -4.24 -16.24 8.09
C ASP A 206 -5.54 -15.43 8.19
N SER A 207 -5.46 -14.12 8.11
CA SER A 207 -6.61 -13.21 8.04
C SER A 207 -7.14 -12.99 6.62
N GLY A 208 -6.48 -13.56 5.59
CA GLY A 208 -6.82 -13.35 4.19
C GLY A 208 -6.44 -11.96 3.66
N ASN A 209 -5.68 -11.17 4.42
CA ASN A 209 -5.33 -9.80 4.07
C ASN A 209 -4.13 -9.68 3.10
N ILE A 210 -3.44 -10.79 2.81
CA ILE A 210 -2.44 -10.86 1.73
C ILE A 210 -2.63 -12.13 0.92
N ARG A 211 -2.54 -11.99 -0.42
CA ARG A 211 -2.69 -13.12 -1.35
C ARG A 211 -1.66 -13.01 -2.47
N PHE A 212 -1.22 -14.16 -2.97
CA PHE A 212 -0.28 -14.27 -4.08
C PHE A 212 -0.97 -14.93 -5.27
N PHE A 213 -0.88 -14.31 -6.43
CA PHE A 213 -1.49 -14.79 -7.67
C PHE A 213 -0.44 -14.98 -8.75
N PHE A 214 -0.64 -16.00 -9.58
CA PHE A 214 0.31 -16.42 -10.59
C PHE A 214 -0.38 -16.64 -11.94
N ALA A 215 0.33 -16.27 -12.99
CA ALA A 215 0.08 -16.72 -14.35
C ALA A 215 1.20 -17.66 -14.77
N GLN A 216 0.89 -18.88 -15.18
CA GLN A 216 1.86 -19.89 -15.61
C GLN A 216 1.54 -20.45 -16.99
N HIS A 217 2.56 -20.94 -17.67
CA HIS A 217 2.45 -21.68 -18.91
C HIS A 217 3.48 -22.81 -18.90
N ASP A 218 3.06 -24.03 -19.26
CA ASP A 218 3.90 -25.23 -19.23
C ASP A 218 4.66 -25.41 -17.89
N SER A 219 3.94 -25.24 -16.79
CA SER A 219 4.45 -25.31 -15.40
C SER A 219 5.48 -24.22 -15.06
N GLU A 220 5.72 -23.25 -15.91
CA GLU A 220 6.64 -22.15 -15.68
C GLU A 220 5.90 -20.85 -15.37
N ILE A 221 6.24 -20.20 -14.25
CA ILE A 221 5.65 -18.91 -13.86
C ILE A 221 6.08 -17.83 -14.84
N GLN A 222 5.12 -17.16 -15.46
CA GLN A 222 5.31 -16.06 -16.38
C GLN A 222 5.21 -14.70 -15.69
N SER A 223 4.22 -14.57 -14.79
CA SER A 223 3.95 -13.36 -14.02
C SER A 223 3.35 -13.70 -12.67
N ALA A 224 3.60 -12.85 -11.69
CA ALA A 224 3.01 -12.98 -10.35
C ALA A 224 2.66 -11.61 -9.78
N ALA A 225 1.66 -11.58 -8.90
CA ALA A 225 1.21 -10.38 -8.22
C ALA A 225 0.94 -10.67 -6.74
N THR A 226 1.35 -9.77 -5.88
CA THR A 226 0.98 -9.75 -4.46
C THR A 226 -0.11 -8.71 -4.26
N ILE A 227 -1.21 -9.14 -3.67
CA ILE A 227 -2.39 -8.32 -3.41
C ILE A 227 -2.60 -8.23 -1.91
N VAL A 228 -2.75 -7.01 -1.40
CA VAL A 228 -3.15 -6.73 -0.03
C VAL A 228 -4.65 -6.44 -0.01
N MET A 229 -5.36 -7.10 0.89
CA MET A 229 -6.81 -7.14 0.90
C MET A 229 -7.39 -6.38 2.09
N SER A 230 -8.52 -5.74 1.87
CA SER A 230 -9.45 -5.28 2.90
C SER A 230 -10.86 -5.77 2.55
N PRO A 231 -11.88 -5.61 3.43
CA PRO A 231 -13.22 -6.13 3.16
C PRO A 231 -13.85 -5.64 1.86
N LYS A 232 -13.48 -4.45 1.39
CA LYS A 232 -14.07 -3.82 0.20
C LYS A 232 -13.07 -3.54 -0.92
N ARG A 233 -11.76 -3.58 -0.64
CA ARG A 233 -10.71 -3.16 -1.58
C ARG A 233 -9.56 -4.15 -1.60
N ALA A 234 -9.08 -4.44 -2.79
CA ALA A 234 -7.83 -5.14 -3.02
C ALA A 234 -6.80 -4.19 -3.64
N VAL A 235 -5.60 -4.15 -3.11
CA VAL A 235 -4.52 -3.28 -3.58
C VAL A 235 -3.39 -4.11 -4.17
N TYR A 236 -3.04 -3.86 -5.42
CA TYR A 236 -1.87 -4.43 -6.06
C TYR A 236 -0.59 -3.88 -5.43
N TRP A 237 0.02 -4.67 -4.55
CA TRP A 237 1.21 -4.26 -3.83
C TRP A 237 2.46 -4.35 -4.66
N LYS A 238 2.76 -5.54 -5.19
CA LYS A 238 3.97 -5.78 -5.96
C LYS A 238 3.73 -6.82 -7.03
N GLY A 239 4.46 -6.67 -8.16
CA GLY A 239 4.45 -7.63 -9.25
C GLY A 239 5.84 -8.09 -9.64
N ALA A 240 5.88 -9.26 -10.24
CA ALA A 240 7.08 -9.83 -10.80
C ALA A 240 6.79 -10.51 -12.13
N THR A 241 7.74 -10.43 -13.08
CA THR A 241 7.57 -10.98 -14.42
C THR A 241 8.82 -11.67 -14.89
N LYS A 242 8.67 -12.76 -15.63
CA LYS A 242 9.76 -13.42 -16.32
C LYS A 242 10.40 -12.50 -17.36
N SER A 243 11.67 -12.64 -17.61
CA SER A 243 12.42 -11.81 -18.58
C SER A 243 11.85 -11.85 -19.99
N LYS A 244 11.39 -13.04 -20.42
CA LYS A 244 10.73 -13.26 -21.70
C LYS A 244 9.40 -13.95 -21.43
N GLU A 245 8.47 -13.21 -20.79
CA GLU A 245 7.13 -13.74 -20.53
C GLU A 245 6.37 -13.96 -21.83
N ILE A 246 5.41 -14.88 -21.80
CA ILE A 246 4.43 -15.01 -22.87
C ILE A 246 3.66 -13.69 -22.96
N THR A 247 3.53 -13.18 -24.19
CA THR A 247 2.92 -11.88 -24.43
C THR A 247 1.53 -11.80 -23.82
N GLY A 248 1.36 -10.94 -22.86
CA GLY A 248 0.08 -10.70 -22.19
C GLY A 248 -0.16 -11.51 -20.93
N ALA A 249 0.80 -12.32 -20.46
CA ALA A 249 0.64 -13.08 -19.21
C ALA A 249 0.34 -12.17 -18.00
N SER A 250 1.04 -11.03 -17.87
CA SER A 250 0.74 -10.04 -16.83
C SER A 250 -0.63 -9.40 -17.00
N ASN A 251 -1.07 -9.14 -18.25
CA ASN A 251 -2.40 -8.59 -18.50
C ASN A 251 -3.50 -9.58 -18.12
N PHE A 252 -3.31 -10.85 -18.52
CA PHE A 252 -4.20 -11.96 -18.18
C PHE A 252 -4.27 -12.15 -16.64
N LEU A 253 -3.14 -12.14 -15.95
CA LEU A 253 -3.08 -12.26 -14.51
C LEU A 253 -3.98 -11.22 -13.80
N HIS A 254 -3.84 -9.94 -14.15
CA HIS A 254 -4.66 -8.89 -13.55
C HIS A 254 -6.15 -9.01 -13.89
N TRP A 255 -6.46 -9.47 -15.10
CA TRP A 255 -7.84 -9.72 -15.51
C TRP A 255 -8.47 -10.85 -14.68
N GLU A 256 -7.77 -11.97 -14.51
CA GLU A 256 -8.24 -13.09 -13.67
C GLU A 256 -8.39 -12.69 -12.21
N ILE A 257 -7.46 -11.88 -11.68
CA ILE A 257 -7.59 -11.30 -10.34
C ILE A 257 -8.87 -10.48 -10.24
N MET A 258 -9.16 -9.58 -11.18
CA MET A 258 -10.39 -8.77 -11.16
C MET A 258 -11.65 -9.63 -11.16
N LYS A 259 -11.71 -10.69 -11.97
CA LYS A 259 -12.84 -11.62 -12.01
C LYS A 259 -13.02 -12.33 -10.67
N LEU A 260 -11.93 -12.82 -10.10
CA LEU A 260 -11.96 -13.51 -8.80
C LEU A 260 -12.44 -12.58 -7.69
N LEU A 261 -11.84 -11.40 -7.55
CA LEU A 261 -12.19 -10.42 -6.53
C LEU A 261 -13.64 -9.94 -6.65
N LYS A 262 -14.12 -9.73 -7.87
CA LYS A 262 -15.54 -9.42 -8.13
C LYS A 262 -16.46 -10.56 -7.67
N LYS A 263 -16.12 -11.81 -7.98
CA LYS A 263 -16.88 -13.00 -7.54
C LYS A 263 -16.93 -13.11 -6.01
N GLU A 264 -15.89 -12.69 -5.32
CA GLU A 264 -15.78 -12.65 -3.86
C GLU A 264 -16.51 -11.44 -3.24
N GLY A 265 -17.04 -10.52 -4.04
CA GLY A 265 -17.84 -9.38 -3.58
C GLY A 265 -17.04 -8.17 -3.15
N LEU A 266 -15.79 -8.01 -3.62
CA LEU A 266 -15.04 -6.79 -3.43
C LEU A 266 -15.55 -5.69 -4.35
N ASP A 267 -15.53 -4.45 -3.84
CA ASP A 267 -16.01 -3.28 -4.57
C ASP A 267 -14.94 -2.69 -5.51
N PHE A 268 -13.65 -2.76 -5.10
CA PHE A 268 -12.58 -2.07 -5.81
C PHE A 268 -11.31 -2.90 -5.97
N TYR A 269 -10.72 -2.84 -7.18
CA TYR A 269 -9.35 -3.27 -7.43
C TYR A 269 -8.47 -2.04 -7.70
N ASP A 270 -7.57 -1.79 -6.79
CA ASP A 270 -6.66 -0.65 -6.81
C ASP A 270 -5.29 -1.11 -7.32
N LEU A 271 -4.91 -0.62 -8.48
CA LEU A 271 -3.62 -0.95 -9.13
C LEU A 271 -2.43 -0.22 -8.49
N SER A 272 -2.65 0.36 -7.29
CA SER A 272 -1.66 1.11 -6.53
C SER A 272 -1.20 2.40 -7.21
N GLY A 273 -0.59 3.26 -6.41
CA GLY A 273 -0.23 4.59 -6.83
C GLY A 273 1.14 4.72 -7.47
N ASN A 274 1.33 5.88 -8.05
CA ASN A 274 2.61 6.38 -8.54
C ASN A 274 2.66 7.89 -8.30
N ILE A 275 3.87 8.44 -8.20
CA ILE A 275 4.06 9.89 -8.22
C ILE A 275 3.44 10.44 -9.51
N SER A 276 2.68 11.54 -9.40
CA SER A 276 2.03 12.17 -10.56
C SER A 276 3.02 12.87 -11.49
N SER A 277 4.19 13.26 -10.97
CA SER A 277 5.27 13.88 -11.74
C SER A 277 6.34 12.85 -12.10
N TYR A 278 6.43 12.48 -13.36
CA TYR A 278 7.51 11.66 -13.94
C TYR A 278 7.94 12.24 -15.28
N GLU A 279 9.20 12.08 -15.65
CA GLU A 279 9.70 12.53 -16.95
C GLU A 279 9.28 11.57 -18.06
N GLN A 280 9.00 12.13 -19.24
CA GLN A 280 8.67 11.35 -20.41
C GLN A 280 9.85 10.45 -20.79
N GLY A 281 9.57 9.14 -20.97
CA GLY A 281 10.61 8.13 -21.24
C GLY A 281 11.18 7.43 -20.00
N ASP A 282 10.77 7.82 -18.79
CA ASP A 282 11.14 7.13 -17.57
C ASP A 282 10.47 5.75 -17.49
N LYS A 283 11.10 4.82 -16.74
CA LYS A 283 10.52 3.50 -16.41
C LYS A 283 9.15 3.63 -15.73
N VAL A 284 8.98 4.67 -14.93
CA VAL A 284 7.72 4.98 -14.24
C VAL A 284 6.59 5.21 -15.25
N GLU A 285 6.84 5.91 -16.37
CA GLU A 285 5.85 6.10 -17.44
C GLU A 285 5.29 4.77 -17.96
N GLY A 286 6.16 3.78 -18.17
CA GLY A 286 5.77 2.45 -18.62
C GLY A 286 4.83 1.75 -17.62
N ILE A 287 5.13 1.86 -16.32
CA ILE A 287 4.33 1.28 -15.23
C ILE A 287 2.98 2.00 -15.13
N VAL A 288 2.98 3.32 -15.14
CA VAL A 288 1.75 4.15 -15.10
C VAL A 288 0.85 3.81 -16.28
N ARG A 289 1.41 3.79 -17.50
CA ARG A 289 0.69 3.44 -18.72
C ARG A 289 0.13 2.01 -18.68
N PHE A 290 0.86 1.05 -18.12
CA PHE A 290 0.37 -0.31 -17.92
C PHE A 290 -0.86 -0.32 -17.01
N LYS A 291 -0.78 0.35 -15.85
CA LYS A 291 -1.88 0.42 -14.90
C LYS A 291 -3.12 1.14 -15.47
N HIS A 292 -2.94 2.28 -16.11
CA HIS A 292 -4.03 3.07 -16.69
C HIS A 292 -4.79 2.32 -17.79
N ARG A 293 -4.14 1.41 -18.51
CA ARG A 293 -4.78 0.61 -19.57
C ARG A 293 -5.76 -0.44 -19.04
N PHE A 294 -5.81 -0.70 -17.75
CA PHE A 294 -6.86 -1.53 -17.16
C PHE A 294 -8.19 -0.79 -16.98
N GLY A 295 -8.27 0.47 -17.35
CA GLY A 295 -9.48 1.28 -17.14
C GLY A 295 -9.60 1.74 -15.69
N GLY A 296 -10.83 2.04 -15.25
CA GLY A 296 -11.08 2.57 -13.93
C GLY A 296 -10.93 4.08 -13.82
N VAL A 297 -10.90 4.59 -12.60
CA VAL A 297 -10.82 6.01 -12.27
C VAL A 297 -9.46 6.32 -11.66
N ILE A 298 -8.86 7.44 -12.06
CA ILE A 298 -7.65 7.95 -11.43
C ILE A 298 -8.06 8.71 -10.17
N SER A 299 -7.68 8.17 -9.01
CA SER A 299 -7.85 8.81 -7.71
C SER A 299 -6.57 9.55 -7.35
N LYS A 300 -6.71 10.80 -6.88
CA LYS A 300 -5.61 11.61 -6.36
C LYS A 300 -5.56 11.52 -4.84
N TYR A 301 -4.35 11.46 -4.31
CA TYR A 301 -4.08 11.48 -2.88
C TYR A 301 -2.76 12.17 -2.60
N TYR A 302 -2.48 12.46 -1.34
CA TYR A 302 -1.43 13.37 -0.95
C TYR A 302 -0.62 12.82 0.21
N GLY A 303 0.67 13.10 0.18
CA GLY A 303 1.60 12.89 1.28
C GLY A 303 2.59 14.02 1.33
N GLY A 304 3.37 14.13 2.38
CA GLY A 304 4.32 15.22 2.53
C GLY A 304 5.07 15.21 3.85
N GLU A 305 5.79 16.27 4.11
CA GLU A 305 6.57 16.45 5.34
C GLU A 305 6.15 17.72 6.08
N CYS A 306 6.07 17.61 7.42
CA CYS A 306 5.92 18.74 8.33
C CYS A 306 7.11 18.78 9.29
N VAL A 307 7.89 19.86 9.24
CA VAL A 307 9.09 20.03 10.09
C VAL A 307 8.73 20.77 11.36
N PHE A 308 8.89 20.12 12.52
CA PHE A 308 8.64 20.70 13.84
C PHE A 308 9.89 21.34 14.45
N CYS A 309 11.11 20.90 14.06
CA CYS A 309 12.36 21.41 14.58
C CYS A 309 13.41 21.48 13.45
N LEU A 310 13.62 22.69 12.89
CA LEU A 310 14.41 22.90 11.70
C LEU A 310 15.89 22.47 11.85
N TRP A 311 16.55 22.80 12.96
CA TRP A 311 17.95 22.45 13.14
C TRP A 311 18.19 20.93 13.23
N LYS A 312 17.26 20.17 13.86
CA LYS A 312 17.33 18.71 13.88
C LYS A 312 17.09 18.12 12.48
N ASN A 313 16.18 18.70 11.71
CA ASN A 313 15.95 18.25 10.34
C ASN A 313 17.18 18.47 9.46
N ILE A 314 17.84 19.64 9.56
CA ILE A 314 19.09 19.92 8.84
C ILE A 314 20.18 18.89 9.19
N LEU A 315 20.38 18.61 10.48
CA LEU A 315 21.34 17.59 10.91
C LEU A 315 21.02 16.19 10.36
N PHE A 316 19.76 15.82 10.32
CA PHE A 316 19.31 14.56 9.77
C PHE A 316 19.58 14.45 8.27
N ASP A 317 19.33 15.52 7.51
CA ASP A 317 19.56 15.56 6.08
C ASP A 317 21.07 15.55 5.73
N LEU A 318 21.90 16.20 6.55
CA LEU A 318 23.36 16.10 6.44
C LEU A 318 23.85 14.66 6.70
N TYR A 319 23.34 14.01 7.74
CA TYR A 319 23.69 12.62 8.07
C TYR A 319 23.31 11.65 6.94
N LYS A 320 22.14 11.82 6.32
CA LYS A 320 21.71 11.01 5.17
C LYS A 320 22.62 11.15 3.94
N LYS A 321 23.32 12.24 3.78
CA LYS A 321 24.24 12.48 2.64
C LYS A 321 25.61 11.85 2.86
N ILE A 322 25.92 11.45 4.08
CA ILE A 322 27.22 10.85 4.47
C ILE A 322 27.16 9.31 4.41
N LEU A 323 25.96 8.74 4.56
CA LEU A 323 25.70 7.30 4.40
C LEU A 323 25.32 6.94 2.95
#